data_fa03b764a3b2ca10ee043ef08bb4df4c
#
_entry.id   fa03b764a3b2ca10ee043ef08bb4df4c
#
_cell.length_a   1.000
_cell.length_b   1.000
_cell.length_c   1.000
_cell.angle_alpha   90.00
_cell.angle_beta   90.00
_cell.angle_gamma   90.00
#
_symmetry.space_group_name_H-M   'P 1'
#
loop_
_entity.id
_entity.type
_entity.pdbx_description
1 polymer ?
#
loop_
_entity_poly.entity_id
_entity_poly.type
_entity_poly.pdbx_seq_one_letter_code
_entity_poly.pdbx_strand_id
1 'polypeptide(L)'
;MRLTPTERDRLLLFGAAELARARRARGLRLNVPEATALIADTVCEAARDGARLAQAIERARSVLGPDDVLPGVADVVTEVHVEAVFDDGSRLAVVADPVGGGGGGDDAPRGVLAGGGRPPPRGARRGPGANTAAG
;
A
#
# COMPACT_ATOMS: atom_id res chain seq x y z
N MET A 1 33.39 13.53 3.75
CA MET A 1 32.35 12.52 4.10
C MET A 1 32.05 11.69 2.86
N ARG A 2 32.01 10.39 3.03
CA ARG A 2 31.71 9.48 1.93
C ARG A 2 30.52 8.62 2.29
N LEU A 3 29.66 8.37 1.33
CA LEU A 3 28.55 7.45 1.50
C LEU A 3 28.96 6.06 1.00
N THR A 4 28.54 5.02 1.69
CA THR A 4 28.67 3.64 1.20
C THR A 4 27.74 3.39 0.03
N PRO A 5 27.99 2.37 -0.80
CA PRO A 5 27.04 2.02 -1.87
C PRO A 5 25.62 1.75 -1.33
N THR A 6 25.48 1.11 -0.19
CA THR A 6 24.18 0.86 0.42
C THR A 6 23.46 2.14 0.81
N GLU A 7 24.16 3.10 1.37
CA GLU A 7 23.59 4.41 1.71
C GLU A 7 23.18 5.19 0.47
N ARG A 8 23.95 5.10 -0.59
CA ARG A 8 23.63 5.73 -1.89
C ARG A 8 22.36 5.10 -2.47
N ASP A 9 22.29 3.78 -2.46
CA ASP A 9 21.11 3.06 -2.94
C ASP A 9 19.88 3.43 -2.14
N ARG A 10 20.02 3.58 -0.83
CA ARG A 10 18.91 4.00 0.03
C ARG A 10 18.42 5.40 -0.33
N LEU A 11 19.32 6.32 -0.63
CA LEU A 11 18.96 7.68 -1.05
C LEU A 11 18.31 7.68 -2.43
N LEU A 12 18.79 6.86 -3.36
CA LEU A 12 18.16 6.71 -4.67
C LEU A 12 16.74 6.14 -4.55
N LEU A 13 16.56 5.15 -3.71
CA LEU A 13 15.24 4.58 -3.45
C LEU A 13 14.29 5.64 -2.89
N PHE A 14 14.75 6.41 -1.92
CA PHE A 14 13.95 7.50 -1.36
C PHE A 14 13.57 8.54 -2.42
N GLY A 15 14.52 8.92 -3.26
CA GLY A 15 14.26 9.85 -4.36
C GLY A 15 13.21 9.32 -5.33
N ALA A 16 13.31 8.04 -5.69
CA ALA A 16 12.32 7.39 -6.54
C ALA A 16 10.94 7.34 -5.89
N ALA A 17 10.89 7.06 -4.60
CA ALA A 17 9.63 7.03 -3.85
C ALA A 17 9.01 8.42 -3.74
N GLU A 18 9.81 9.46 -3.52
CA GLU A 18 9.32 10.84 -3.49
C GLU A 18 8.76 11.27 -4.84
N LEU A 19 9.40 10.86 -5.92
CA LEU A 19 8.87 11.09 -7.26
C LEU A 19 7.52 10.41 -7.44
N ALA A 20 7.40 9.18 -6.99
CA ALA A 20 6.14 8.44 -7.01
C ALA A 20 5.05 9.16 -6.19
N ARG A 21 5.39 9.61 -5.00
CA ARG A 21 4.46 10.36 -4.13
C ARG A 21 3.98 11.65 -4.80
N ALA A 22 4.90 12.38 -5.43
CA ALA A 22 4.57 13.61 -6.12
C ALA A 22 3.62 13.36 -7.30
N ARG A 23 3.85 12.29 -8.05
CA ARG A 23 2.98 11.90 -9.16
C ARG A 23 1.62 11.46 -8.68
N ARG A 24 1.58 10.66 -7.62
CA ARG A 24 0.33 10.23 -7.00
C ARG A 24 -0.50 11.43 -6.50
N ALA A 25 0.17 12.40 -5.90
CA ALA A 25 -0.48 13.62 -5.41
C ALA A 25 -1.14 14.43 -6.52
N ARG A 26 -0.64 14.32 -7.75
CA ARG A 26 -1.25 14.95 -8.93
C ARG A 26 -2.40 14.12 -9.54
N GLY A 27 -2.75 13.01 -8.92
CA GLY A 27 -3.79 12.13 -9.42
C GLY A 27 -3.34 11.10 -10.46
N LEU A 28 -2.04 10.97 -10.68
CA LEU A 28 -1.53 9.96 -11.61
C LEU A 28 -1.53 8.58 -10.96
N ARG A 29 -1.87 7.58 -11.74
CA ARG A 29 -1.74 6.19 -11.34
C ARG A 29 -0.29 5.75 -11.57
N LEU A 30 0.26 4.99 -10.62
CA LEU A 30 1.66 4.64 -10.61
C LEU A 30 1.99 3.47 -11.55
N ASN A 31 3.15 3.54 -12.18
CA ASN A 31 3.69 2.44 -12.97
C ASN A 31 4.47 1.46 -12.08
N VAL A 32 5.04 0.42 -12.69
CA VAL A 32 5.75 -0.63 -11.94
C VAL A 32 6.92 -0.07 -11.13
N PRO A 33 7.88 0.68 -11.68
CA PRO A 33 8.98 1.19 -10.87
C PRO A 33 8.55 2.19 -9.80
N GLU A 34 7.56 3.00 -10.05
CA GLU A 34 7.01 3.93 -9.06
C GLU A 34 6.36 3.20 -7.90
N ALA A 35 5.53 2.24 -8.20
CA ALA A 35 4.88 1.42 -7.18
C ALA A 35 5.90 0.64 -6.35
N THR A 36 6.86 0.01 -7.01
CA THR A 36 7.93 -0.75 -6.34
C THR A 36 8.74 0.13 -5.40
N ALA A 37 9.15 1.30 -5.86
CA ALA A 37 9.93 2.23 -5.06
C ALA A 37 9.16 2.70 -3.82
N LEU A 38 7.90 3.05 -3.98
CA LEU A 38 7.08 3.51 -2.87
C LEU A 38 6.87 2.43 -1.81
N ILE A 39 6.61 1.21 -2.24
CA ILE A 39 6.45 0.06 -1.33
C ILE A 39 7.75 -0.22 -0.58
N ALA A 40 8.87 -0.29 -1.29
CA ALA A 40 10.16 -0.56 -0.68
C ALA A 40 10.58 0.55 0.30
N ASP A 41 10.41 1.79 -0.06
CA ASP A 41 10.72 2.92 0.81
C ASP A 41 9.85 2.93 2.06
N THR A 42 8.60 2.54 1.94
CA THR A 42 7.70 2.43 3.10
C THR A 42 8.23 1.44 4.14
N VAL A 43 8.77 0.31 3.69
CA VAL A 43 9.42 -0.64 4.61
C VAL A 43 10.62 0.00 5.30
N CYS A 44 11.48 0.65 4.54
CA CYS A 44 12.69 1.28 5.08
C CYS A 44 12.35 2.37 6.10
N GLU A 45 11.38 3.20 5.82
CA GLU A 45 10.96 4.27 6.73
C GLU A 45 10.25 3.72 7.97
N ALA A 46 9.44 2.68 7.80
CA ALA A 46 8.82 2.01 8.94
C ALA A 46 9.89 1.41 9.88
N ALA A 47 10.91 0.80 9.31
CA ALA A 47 12.04 0.28 10.08
C ALA A 47 12.76 1.39 10.84
N ARG A 48 12.98 2.53 10.20
CA ARG A 48 13.61 3.69 10.83
C ARG A 48 12.75 4.28 11.95
N ASP A 49 11.43 4.18 11.83
CA ASP A 49 10.49 4.60 12.87
C ASP A 49 10.45 3.64 14.06
N GLY A 50 11.14 2.53 14.00
CA GLY A 50 11.18 1.52 15.06
C GLY A 50 10.16 0.40 14.92
N ALA A 51 9.49 0.30 13.79
CA ALA A 51 8.58 -0.81 13.55
C ALA A 51 9.32 -2.13 13.47
N ARG A 52 8.65 -3.21 13.85
CA ARG A 52 9.16 -4.56 13.63
C ARG A 52 8.94 -4.98 12.18
N LEU A 53 9.66 -6.01 11.75
CA LEU A 53 9.57 -6.50 10.37
C LEU A 53 8.12 -6.75 9.93
N ALA A 54 7.34 -7.46 10.72
CA ALA A 54 5.95 -7.75 10.38
C ALA A 54 5.10 -6.47 10.23
N GLN A 55 5.31 -5.50 11.11
CA GLN A 55 4.59 -4.22 11.06
C GLN A 55 4.98 -3.39 9.82
N ALA A 56 6.27 -3.40 9.49
CA ALA A 56 6.77 -2.70 8.30
C ALA A 56 6.16 -3.30 7.02
N ILE A 57 6.10 -4.61 6.94
CA ILE A 57 5.48 -5.31 5.82
C ILE A 57 3.99 -4.95 5.71
N GLU A 58 3.27 -4.93 6.83
CA GLU A 58 1.85 -4.55 6.82
C GLU A 58 1.63 -3.10 6.38
N ARG A 59 2.46 -2.18 6.82
CA ARG A 59 2.41 -0.80 6.34
C ARG A 59 2.62 -0.71 4.84
N ALA A 60 3.61 -1.45 4.34
CA ALA A 60 3.93 -1.48 2.92
C ALA A 60 2.79 -2.05 2.09
N ARG A 61 2.07 -3.03 2.60
CA ARG A 61 0.91 -3.63 1.94
C ARG A 61 -0.33 -2.73 1.94
N SER A 62 -0.31 -1.70 2.74
CA SER A 62 -1.44 -0.77 2.88
C SER A 62 -1.26 0.54 2.12
N VAL A 63 -0.09 0.76 1.54
CA VAL A 63 0.24 2.06 0.97
C VAL A 63 -0.41 2.29 -0.39
N LEU A 64 -0.60 1.25 -1.17
CA LEU A 64 -1.21 1.30 -2.50
C LEU A 64 -2.36 0.33 -2.62
N GLY A 65 -3.45 0.81 -3.18
CA GLY A 65 -4.56 -0.04 -3.60
C GLY A 65 -4.57 -0.21 -5.12
N PRO A 66 -5.47 -1.07 -5.64
CA PRO A 66 -5.57 -1.33 -7.08
C PRO A 66 -5.82 -0.08 -7.92
N ASP A 67 -6.52 0.90 -7.36
CA ASP A 67 -6.86 2.13 -8.07
C ASP A 67 -5.71 3.14 -8.10
N ASP A 68 -4.67 2.90 -7.33
CA ASP A 68 -3.50 3.78 -7.26
C ASP A 68 -2.47 3.47 -8.34
N VAL A 69 -2.64 2.38 -9.07
CA VAL A 69 -1.68 1.90 -10.05
C VAL A 69 -2.33 1.74 -11.42
N LEU A 70 -1.49 1.77 -12.45
CA LEU A 70 -1.95 1.55 -13.82
C LEU A 70 -2.46 0.10 -13.99
N PRO A 71 -3.36 -0.13 -14.95
CA PRO A 71 -3.82 -1.49 -15.24
C PRO A 71 -2.65 -2.45 -15.49
N GLY A 72 -2.71 -3.63 -14.90
CA GLY A 72 -1.67 -4.65 -15.04
C GLY A 72 -0.51 -4.55 -14.06
N VAL A 73 -0.34 -3.44 -13.38
CA VAL A 73 0.76 -3.28 -12.41
C VAL A 73 0.63 -4.29 -11.26
N ALA A 74 -0.55 -4.47 -10.73
CA ALA A 74 -0.78 -5.43 -9.64
C ALA A 74 -0.40 -6.87 -10.04
N ASP A 75 -0.58 -7.22 -11.29
CA ASP A 75 -0.24 -8.56 -11.80
C ASP A 75 1.27 -8.75 -11.99
N VAL A 76 1.99 -7.67 -12.20
CA VAL A 76 3.45 -7.70 -12.39
C VAL A 76 4.19 -7.61 -11.06
N VAL A 77 3.74 -6.74 -10.18
CA VAL A 77 4.35 -6.52 -8.86
C VAL A 77 3.73 -7.50 -7.88
N THR A 78 4.14 -8.75 -7.96
CA THR A 78 3.62 -9.81 -7.10
C THR A 78 4.29 -9.84 -5.75
N GLU A 79 5.54 -9.38 -5.67
CA GLU A 79 6.24 -9.20 -4.39
C GLU A 79 7.36 -8.18 -4.55
N VAL A 80 7.68 -7.53 -3.46
CA VAL A 80 8.80 -6.58 -3.39
C VAL A 80 9.77 -7.07 -2.33
N HIS A 81 11.04 -7.17 -2.70
CA HIS A 81 12.10 -7.53 -1.78
C HIS A 81 12.92 -6.30 -1.47
N VAL A 82 13.08 -6.01 -0.21
CA VAL A 82 13.90 -4.86 0.22
C VAL A 82 14.62 -5.20 1.51
N GLU A 83 15.90 -4.86 1.55
CA GLU A 83 16.68 -4.94 2.78
C GLU A 83 16.55 -3.63 3.54
N ALA A 84 16.19 -3.72 4.80
CA ALA A 84 16.03 -2.57 5.67
C ALA A 84 16.72 -2.80 7.00
N VAL A 85 17.10 -1.72 7.66
CA VAL A 85 17.77 -1.77 8.96
C VAL A 85 16.74 -1.56 10.04
N PHE A 86 16.47 -2.62 10.77
CA PHE A 86 15.58 -2.61 11.94
C PHE A 86 16.40 -2.46 13.22
N ASP A 87 15.74 -2.27 14.35
CA ASP A 87 16.42 -2.14 15.64
C ASP A 87 17.26 -3.37 15.97
N ASP A 88 16.87 -4.53 15.49
CA ASP A 88 17.60 -5.79 15.71
C ASP A 88 18.54 -6.17 14.56
N GLY A 89 18.79 -5.26 13.64
CA GLY A 89 19.73 -5.43 12.54
C GLY A 89 19.10 -5.39 11.16
N SER A 90 19.93 -5.64 10.16
CA SER A 90 19.48 -5.69 8.77
C SER A 90 18.65 -6.92 8.50
N ARG A 91 17.53 -6.74 7.85
CA ARG A 91 16.63 -7.83 7.49
C ARG A 91 16.11 -7.66 6.08
N LEU A 92 15.91 -8.78 5.40
CA LEU A 92 15.22 -8.80 4.12
C LEU A 92 13.71 -8.84 4.37
N ALA A 93 13.01 -7.83 3.92
CA ALA A 93 11.55 -7.83 3.91
C ALA A 93 11.05 -8.32 2.56
N VAL A 94 10.14 -9.25 2.58
CA VAL A 94 9.44 -9.73 1.39
C VAL A 94 7.98 -9.32 1.53
N VAL A 95 7.56 -8.37 0.70
CA VAL A 95 6.19 -7.87 0.71
C VAL A 95 5.44 -8.56 -0.42
N ALA A 96 4.62 -9.52 -0.05
CA ALA A 96 3.81 -10.27 -1.02
C ALA A 96 2.51 -9.53 -1.31
N ASP A 97 2.10 -9.57 -2.56
CA ASP A 97 0.87 -8.92 -3.03
C ASP A 97 0.72 -7.48 -2.54
N PRO A 98 1.70 -6.62 -2.82
CA PRO A 98 1.78 -5.31 -2.17
C PRO A 98 0.71 -4.33 -2.60
N VAL A 99 0.09 -4.54 -3.73
CA VAL A 99 -0.91 -3.61 -4.27
C VAL A 99 -2.32 -3.92 -3.80
N GLY A 100 -2.48 -4.94 -2.99
CA GLY A 100 -3.76 -5.17 -2.32
C GLY A 100 -4.87 -5.79 -3.16
N GLY A 101 -4.73 -5.86 -4.45
CA GLY A 101 -5.78 -6.42 -5.30
C GLY A 101 -5.34 -7.61 -6.12
N GLY A 102 -4.06 -7.90 -6.11
CA GLY A 102 -3.52 -8.86 -7.04
C GLY A 102 -3.65 -10.29 -6.62
N GLY A 103 -3.66 -10.54 -5.38
CA GLY A 103 -3.47 -11.89 -4.91
C GLY A 103 -4.69 -12.71 -4.73
N GLY A 104 -5.72 -12.10 -4.82
CA GLY A 104 -6.92 -12.85 -4.75
C GLY A 104 -7.20 -13.46 -3.42
N GLY A 105 -7.70 -14.58 -3.54
CA GLY A 105 -8.62 -15.17 -2.65
C GLY A 105 -8.16 -15.52 -1.26
N ASP A 106 -6.93 -15.60 -1.04
CA ASP A 106 -6.44 -15.98 0.29
C ASP A 106 -6.29 -14.79 1.25
N ASP A 107 -6.47 -13.61 0.73
CA ASP A 107 -6.39 -12.41 1.55
C ASP A 107 -7.73 -12.03 2.14
N ALA A 108 -8.42 -13.01 2.64
CA ALA A 108 -9.68 -12.80 3.30
C ALA A 108 -9.65 -11.64 4.32
N PRO A 109 -8.64 -11.53 5.18
CA PRO A 109 -8.61 -10.41 6.12
C PRO A 109 -8.54 -9.06 5.43
N ARG A 110 -7.81 -8.95 4.36
CA ARG A 110 -7.68 -7.71 3.62
C ARG A 110 -8.96 -7.38 2.87
N GLY A 111 -9.54 -8.37 2.24
CA GLY A 111 -10.82 -8.21 1.58
C GLY A 111 -11.94 -7.82 2.53
N VAL A 112 -11.94 -8.41 3.68
CA VAL A 112 -12.91 -8.08 4.73
C VAL A 112 -12.72 -6.64 5.20
N LEU A 113 -11.48 -6.23 5.41
CA LEU A 113 -11.19 -4.87 5.85
C LEU A 113 -11.61 -3.84 4.80
N ALA A 114 -11.35 -4.14 3.55
CA ALA A 114 -11.78 -3.27 2.45
C ALA A 114 -13.30 -3.23 2.31
N GLY A 115 -13.95 -4.35 2.53
CA GLY A 115 -15.39 -4.44 2.43
C GLY A 115 -16.14 -3.77 3.57
N GLY A 116 -15.51 -3.74 4.73
CA GLY A 116 -16.16 -3.19 5.92
C GLY A 116 -16.24 -1.69 5.98
N GLY A 117 -15.55 -1.03 5.07
CA GLY A 117 -15.36 0.41 5.18
C GLY A 117 -16.41 1.28 4.51
N ARG A 118 -17.32 0.72 3.79
CA ARG A 118 -18.28 1.56 3.08
C ARG A 118 -19.68 1.37 3.60
N PRO A 119 -20.15 2.28 4.42
CA PRO A 119 -21.56 2.29 4.74
C PRO A 119 -22.37 2.52 3.47
N PRO A 120 -23.52 1.94 3.35
CA PRO A 120 -24.40 2.22 2.23
C PRO A 120 -24.69 3.71 2.16
N PRO A 121 -24.87 4.24 0.97
CA PRO A 121 -25.16 5.65 0.83
C PRO A 121 -26.36 6.01 1.69
N ARG A 122 -26.18 7.02 2.50
CA ARG A 122 -27.29 7.63 3.22
C ARG A 122 -28.28 8.15 2.18
N GLY A 123 -29.32 7.47 2.01
CA GLY A 123 -30.30 7.92 1.03
C GLY A 123 -31.29 6.85 0.63
N ALA A 124 -30.98 5.63 0.91
CA ALA A 124 -31.99 4.60 0.83
C ALA A 124 -32.85 4.58 2.10
N ARG A 125 -33.08 5.71 2.68
CA ARG A 125 -34.25 5.80 3.53
C ARG A 125 -35.42 5.66 2.59
N ARG A 126 -35.94 4.49 2.60
CA ARG A 126 -37.35 4.40 2.31
C ARG A 126 -37.98 5.42 3.23
N GLY A 127 -38.50 6.44 2.66
CA GLY A 127 -39.45 7.23 3.34
C GLY A 127 -40.38 6.26 4.06
N PRO A 128 -40.92 6.61 5.16
CA PRO A 128 -41.93 5.82 5.78
C PRO A 128 -42.89 5.49 4.66
N GLY A 129 -42.78 4.28 4.24
CA GLY A 129 -43.62 3.81 3.19
C GLY A 129 -44.95 4.26 3.58
N ALA A 130 -45.51 4.99 2.73
CA ALA A 130 -46.80 5.47 3.00
C ALA A 130 -47.55 4.33 3.70
N ASN A 131 -47.44 4.35 4.92
CA ASN A 131 -48.39 3.67 5.66
C ASN A 131 -49.62 4.53 5.55
N THR A 132 -50.11 4.50 4.45
CA THR A 132 -51.49 4.73 4.35
C THR A 132 -52.15 3.47 4.83
N ALA A 133 -52.09 3.28 6.05
CA ALA A 133 -53.17 2.62 6.62
C ALA A 133 -54.35 3.50 6.33
N ALA A 134 -54.88 3.31 5.25
CA ALA A 134 -56.25 3.79 5.07
C ALA A 134 -57.06 3.15 6.16
N GLY A 135 -57.38 3.88 7.08
CA GLY A 135 -58.41 3.46 8.00
C GLY A 135 -59.68 3.22 7.28
#